data_b6b2f97024ac46cdc822173b11001a48
#
_entry.id   b6b2f97024ac46cdc822173b11001a48
#
_cell.length_a   1.000
_cell.length_b   1.000
_cell.length_c   1.000
_cell.angle_alpha   90.00
_cell.angle_beta   90.00
_cell.angle_gamma   90.00
#
_symmetry.space_group_name_H-M   'P 1'
#
loop_
_entity.id
_entity.type
_entity.pdbx_description
1 polymer ?
#
loop_
_entity_poly.entity_id
_entity_poly.type
_entity_poly.pdbx_seq_one_letter_code
_entity_poly.pdbx_strand_id
1 'polypeptide(L)'
;MGKSQKKWKLKKISVFMSVVALMTLICATVVMAGDDTDYVPSLYATAWALLPPVVAIALALITKEVYSSLFIGILVGAILYGTNPEMVVMHAFKGGFVSVLSDGDHVGILIFLVILGTIVALMNKAGGSAAFGKWAGEHIKTRVGAQLATILLGVLIFIDDYFNCLTVGSVMRPVTDKHNISRAKLAYIIDATAAPVCIIAPISSWAAAVSGCVEGEDGLSLFVKAIPYNYYAILTVVMMVSMVLLKVEFGPMAKHENNAKNGDLFTTGKEIDASEDYGAEKKGKVKDLLIPIVCLVVCCVIGMIYTGGFFSGVGFIEAFSNSSASVGLALGSFFGLVITILLYVIRRVLPFKECMDCLVEGFRAMVPAILILIMAWTLKAMTDSLGASEFVANSMESVAGDFVNFLPAIIFLVACFLAFATGTSWGTFSILIPIVVAVFQKDNYELMILAISACMAGAVCGDHCSPISDTTIMASAGAQCEHVNHVSTQLPYAIVAAAVSFLSFILAGFVQNPWIVLPIAIALMVGLIMFIRILNNYQQKAE
;
A
#
# COMPACT_ATOMS: atom_id res chain seq x y z
N MET A 1 -1.06 -38.77 0.10
CA MET A 1 -1.78 -37.75 -0.67
C MET A 1 -3.04 -38.37 -1.25
N GLY A 2 -4.23 -37.97 -0.74
CA GLY A 2 -5.50 -38.64 -1.07
C GLY A 2 -5.98 -38.34 -2.50
N LYS A 3 -6.75 -39.29 -3.06
CA LYS A 3 -7.38 -39.20 -4.40
C LYS A 3 -8.11 -37.86 -4.68
N SER A 4 -8.58 -37.17 -3.67
CA SER A 4 -9.25 -35.86 -3.72
C SER A 4 -8.30 -34.72 -4.13
N GLN A 5 -7.10 -34.65 -3.55
CA GLN A 5 -6.09 -33.62 -3.89
C GLN A 5 -5.54 -33.80 -5.32
N LYS A 6 -5.44 -35.05 -5.78
CA LYS A 6 -4.99 -35.34 -7.15
C LYS A 6 -6.06 -34.93 -8.19
N LYS A 7 -7.35 -35.13 -7.90
CA LYS A 7 -8.46 -34.67 -8.75
C LYS A 7 -8.55 -33.14 -8.80
N TRP A 8 -8.29 -32.45 -7.70
CA TRP A 8 -8.33 -31.00 -7.63
C TRP A 8 -7.18 -30.34 -8.39
N LYS A 9 -5.93 -30.90 -8.28
CA LYS A 9 -4.78 -30.48 -9.08
C LYS A 9 -5.00 -30.72 -10.58
N LEU A 10 -5.59 -31.85 -10.97
CA LEU A 10 -5.91 -32.16 -12.37
C LEU A 10 -6.98 -31.21 -12.94
N LYS A 11 -7.97 -30.81 -12.15
CA LYS A 11 -8.98 -29.83 -12.55
C LYS A 11 -8.37 -28.42 -12.77
N LYS A 12 -7.44 -27.98 -11.90
CA LYS A 12 -6.71 -26.71 -12.06
C LYS A 12 -5.83 -26.73 -13.31
N ILE A 13 -5.10 -27.82 -13.55
CA ILE A 13 -4.26 -27.98 -14.74
C ILE A 13 -5.13 -28.00 -16.02
N SER A 14 -6.28 -28.66 -15.98
CA SER A 14 -7.24 -28.70 -17.12
C SER A 14 -7.79 -27.31 -17.43
N VAL A 15 -8.18 -26.51 -16.41
CA VAL A 15 -8.66 -25.14 -16.61
C VAL A 15 -7.54 -24.25 -17.16
N PHE A 16 -6.33 -24.35 -16.62
CA PHE A 16 -5.16 -23.62 -17.10
C PHE A 16 -4.85 -24.00 -18.57
N MET A 17 -4.82 -25.28 -18.90
CA MET A 17 -4.58 -25.75 -20.27
C MET A 17 -5.71 -25.36 -21.23
N SER A 18 -6.96 -25.29 -20.78
CA SER A 18 -8.07 -24.82 -21.60
C SER A 18 -7.99 -23.33 -21.89
N VAL A 19 -7.55 -22.52 -20.91
CA VAL A 19 -7.29 -21.08 -21.08
C VAL A 19 -6.11 -20.85 -22.02
N VAL A 20 -5.02 -21.59 -21.86
CA VAL A 20 -3.86 -21.52 -22.77
C VAL A 20 -4.23 -21.97 -24.18
N ALA A 21 -5.03 -23.06 -24.35
CA ALA A 21 -5.49 -23.52 -25.65
C ALA A 21 -6.45 -22.52 -26.31
N LEU A 22 -7.33 -21.88 -25.54
CA LEU A 22 -8.19 -20.80 -26.04
C LEU A 22 -7.38 -19.61 -26.50
N MET A 23 -6.33 -19.23 -25.75
CA MET A 23 -5.40 -18.16 -26.11
C MET A 23 -4.59 -18.49 -27.37
N THR A 24 -4.07 -19.70 -27.48
CA THR A 24 -3.36 -20.12 -28.71
C THR A 24 -4.28 -20.17 -29.95
N LEU A 25 -5.56 -20.49 -29.75
CA LEU A 25 -6.56 -20.46 -30.82
C LEU A 25 -6.87 -19.01 -31.27
N ILE A 26 -6.95 -18.08 -30.33
CA ILE A 26 -7.14 -16.64 -30.60
C ILE A 26 -5.91 -16.06 -31.30
N CYS A 27 -4.69 -16.48 -30.95
CA CYS A 27 -3.44 -16.05 -31.59
C CYS A 27 -3.26 -16.62 -33.03
N ALA A 28 -3.99 -17.65 -33.43
CA ALA A 28 -3.83 -18.31 -34.74
C ALA A 28 -4.54 -17.60 -35.92
N THR A 29 -5.33 -16.55 -35.67
CA THR A 29 -6.09 -15.81 -36.69
C THR A 29 -5.54 -14.38 -36.89
N VAL A 30 -4.28 -14.25 -37.35
CA VAL A 30 -3.61 -12.95 -37.52
C VAL A 30 -3.73 -12.41 -38.94
N VAL A 31 -4.07 -11.12 -39.05
CA VAL A 31 -3.85 -10.28 -40.24
C VAL A 31 -3.25 -8.95 -39.78
N MET A 32 -2.22 -8.48 -40.47
CA MET A 32 -1.41 -7.30 -40.16
C MET A 32 -2.22 -6.00 -40.18
N ALA A 33 -2.01 -5.17 -39.14
CA ALA A 33 -2.43 -3.78 -39.13
C ALA A 33 -1.28 -2.88 -38.60
N GLY A 34 -1.12 -1.70 -39.20
CA GLY A 34 -0.01 -0.79 -38.95
C GLY A 34 -0.11 -0.06 -37.59
N ASP A 35 0.99 0.59 -37.22
CA ASP A 35 1.15 1.46 -36.03
C ASP A 35 0.27 2.71 -36.17
N ASP A 36 -0.98 2.69 -35.70
CA ASP A 36 -1.86 3.86 -35.62
C ASP A 36 -1.71 4.50 -34.22
N THR A 37 -1.09 5.67 -34.17
CA THR A 37 -0.86 6.45 -32.96
C THR A 37 -2.13 7.11 -32.40
N ASP A 38 -3.27 7.02 -33.10
CA ASP A 38 -4.56 7.63 -32.71
C ASP A 38 -5.67 6.60 -32.44
N TYR A 39 -5.28 5.34 -32.18
CA TYR A 39 -6.28 4.30 -31.92
C TYR A 39 -6.97 4.45 -30.56
N VAL A 40 -8.28 4.64 -30.59
CA VAL A 40 -9.15 4.62 -29.41
C VAL A 40 -9.98 3.33 -29.44
N PRO A 41 -9.90 2.50 -28.38
CA PRO A 41 -10.67 1.25 -28.35
C PRO A 41 -12.18 1.50 -28.31
N SER A 42 -12.95 0.60 -28.92
CA SER A 42 -14.40 0.76 -29.01
C SER A 42 -15.13 0.77 -27.66
N LEU A 43 -14.49 0.27 -26.61
CA LEU A 43 -14.99 0.23 -25.24
C LEU A 43 -14.39 1.32 -24.34
N TYR A 44 -13.69 2.31 -24.94
CA TYR A 44 -13.07 3.42 -24.22
C TYR A 44 -14.09 4.20 -23.38
N ALA A 45 -13.71 4.56 -22.14
CA ALA A 45 -14.52 5.31 -21.19
C ALA A 45 -15.91 4.68 -20.92
N THR A 46 -15.98 3.35 -20.91
CA THR A 46 -17.19 2.59 -20.55
C THR A 46 -16.95 1.76 -19.29
N ALA A 47 -18.01 1.17 -18.72
CA ALA A 47 -17.89 0.28 -17.56
C ALA A 47 -16.97 -0.94 -17.80
N TRP A 48 -16.73 -1.32 -19.05
CA TRP A 48 -15.80 -2.39 -19.42
C TRP A 48 -14.34 -2.06 -19.09
N ALA A 49 -13.99 -0.79 -18.98
CA ALA A 49 -12.66 -0.35 -18.57
C ALA A 49 -12.28 -0.83 -17.15
N LEU A 50 -13.27 -1.10 -16.30
CA LEU A 50 -13.06 -1.61 -14.93
C LEU A 50 -13.02 -3.15 -14.87
N LEU A 51 -13.27 -3.86 -15.97
CA LEU A 51 -13.29 -5.32 -15.97
C LEU A 51 -11.90 -5.95 -15.69
N PRO A 52 -10.78 -5.46 -16.24
CA PRO A 52 -9.44 -6.03 -16.00
C PRO A 52 -9.07 -6.12 -14.53
N PRO A 53 -9.12 -5.03 -13.73
CA PRO A 53 -8.81 -5.11 -12.31
C PRO A 53 -9.84 -5.93 -11.53
N VAL A 54 -11.13 -5.87 -11.86
CA VAL A 54 -12.16 -6.67 -11.19
C VAL A 54 -11.89 -8.18 -11.36
N VAL A 55 -11.52 -8.61 -12.56
CA VAL A 55 -11.14 -10.01 -12.84
C VAL A 55 -9.89 -10.41 -12.07
N ALA A 56 -8.83 -9.58 -12.09
CA ALA A 56 -7.59 -9.84 -11.37
C ALA A 56 -7.84 -10.00 -9.86
N ILE A 57 -8.58 -9.07 -9.27
CA ILE A 57 -8.88 -9.05 -7.83
C ILE A 57 -9.76 -10.26 -7.45
N ALA A 58 -10.83 -10.51 -8.19
CA ALA A 58 -11.71 -11.65 -7.93
C ALA A 58 -10.96 -12.99 -7.98
N LEU A 59 -10.11 -13.16 -9.00
CA LEU A 59 -9.28 -14.36 -9.11
C LEU A 59 -8.27 -14.46 -7.98
N ALA A 60 -7.58 -13.39 -7.60
CA ALA A 60 -6.62 -13.40 -6.49
C ALA A 60 -7.27 -13.79 -5.16
N LEU A 61 -8.44 -13.25 -4.85
CA LEU A 61 -9.17 -13.57 -3.62
C LEU A 61 -9.72 -15.01 -3.61
N ILE A 62 -10.17 -15.53 -4.76
CA ILE A 62 -10.72 -16.90 -4.86
C ILE A 62 -9.61 -17.95 -4.88
N THR A 63 -8.57 -17.71 -5.69
CA THR A 63 -7.50 -18.71 -5.89
C THR A 63 -6.40 -18.62 -4.86
N LYS A 64 -6.27 -17.46 -4.20
CA LYS A 64 -5.15 -17.07 -3.32
C LYS A 64 -3.80 -17.13 -4.06
N GLU A 65 -3.82 -16.83 -5.35
CA GLU A 65 -2.65 -16.82 -6.21
C GLU A 65 -2.61 -15.49 -6.98
N VAL A 66 -1.62 -14.63 -6.69
CA VAL A 66 -1.57 -13.24 -7.17
C VAL A 66 -1.03 -13.15 -8.59
N TYR A 67 0.08 -13.84 -8.89
CA TYR A 67 0.78 -13.68 -10.16
C TYR A 67 -0.09 -14.05 -11.37
N SER A 68 -0.69 -15.23 -11.35
CA SER A 68 -1.57 -15.68 -12.44
C SER A 68 -2.83 -14.82 -12.53
N SER A 69 -3.35 -14.35 -11.40
CA SER A 69 -4.53 -13.50 -11.35
C SER A 69 -4.29 -12.13 -11.99
N LEU A 70 -3.18 -11.47 -11.65
CA LEU A 70 -2.76 -10.22 -12.28
C LEU A 70 -2.50 -10.41 -13.78
N PHE A 71 -1.80 -11.48 -14.14
CA PHE A 71 -1.53 -11.76 -15.56
C PHE A 71 -2.81 -11.96 -16.38
N ILE A 72 -3.81 -12.66 -15.83
CA ILE A 72 -5.12 -12.82 -16.48
C ILE A 72 -5.82 -11.46 -16.62
N GLY A 73 -5.79 -10.62 -15.59
CA GLY A 73 -6.33 -9.26 -15.66
C GLY A 73 -5.67 -8.42 -16.75
N ILE A 74 -4.35 -8.45 -16.86
CA ILE A 74 -3.58 -7.78 -17.92
C ILE A 74 -4.03 -8.26 -19.29
N LEU A 75 -4.18 -9.58 -19.49
CA LEU A 75 -4.64 -10.15 -20.75
C LEU A 75 -6.08 -9.73 -21.08
N VAL A 76 -6.98 -9.70 -20.08
CA VAL A 76 -8.35 -9.19 -20.27
C VAL A 76 -8.32 -7.74 -20.75
N GLY A 77 -7.51 -6.88 -20.11
CA GLY A 77 -7.36 -5.49 -20.53
C GLY A 77 -6.83 -5.35 -21.96
N ALA A 78 -5.79 -6.08 -22.29
CA ALA A 78 -5.23 -6.09 -23.64
C ALA A 78 -6.21 -6.61 -24.71
N ILE A 79 -7.04 -7.63 -24.39
CA ILE A 79 -8.09 -8.15 -25.28
C ILE A 79 -9.20 -7.11 -25.50
N LEU A 80 -9.60 -6.39 -24.46
CA LEU A 80 -10.62 -5.34 -24.59
C LEU A 80 -10.10 -4.12 -25.38
N TYR A 81 -8.79 -3.90 -25.35
CA TYR A 81 -8.13 -2.83 -26.11
C TYR A 81 -7.95 -3.23 -27.59
N GLY A 82 -7.39 -4.40 -27.85
CA GLY A 82 -6.96 -4.81 -29.19
C GLY A 82 -8.06 -5.41 -30.04
N THR A 83 -8.06 -5.08 -31.35
CA THR A 83 -8.98 -5.64 -32.36
C THR A 83 -8.48 -6.94 -32.98
N ASN A 84 -7.19 -7.25 -32.85
CA ASN A 84 -6.57 -8.44 -33.37
C ASN A 84 -5.49 -8.99 -32.42
N PRO A 85 -5.07 -10.28 -32.55
CA PRO A 85 -4.14 -10.91 -31.62
C PRO A 85 -2.78 -10.23 -31.52
N GLU A 86 -2.27 -9.67 -32.62
CA GLU A 86 -0.98 -8.94 -32.62
C GLU A 86 -1.08 -7.69 -31.76
N MET A 87 -2.12 -6.91 -31.95
CA MET A 87 -2.38 -5.69 -31.16
C MET A 87 -2.55 -6.02 -29.67
N VAL A 88 -3.25 -7.12 -29.33
CA VAL A 88 -3.40 -7.60 -27.94
C VAL A 88 -2.04 -7.88 -27.32
N VAL A 89 -1.18 -8.65 -28.01
CA VAL A 89 0.15 -9.01 -27.51
C VAL A 89 1.04 -7.77 -27.42
N MET A 90 1.06 -6.94 -28.47
CA MET A 90 1.88 -5.72 -28.48
C MET A 90 1.43 -4.73 -27.41
N HIS A 91 0.14 -4.56 -27.19
CA HIS A 91 -0.38 -3.69 -26.15
C HIS A 91 -0.01 -4.19 -24.74
N ALA A 92 -0.16 -5.50 -24.46
CA ALA A 92 0.24 -6.06 -23.17
C ALA A 92 1.74 -5.90 -22.90
N PHE A 93 2.61 -6.10 -23.91
CA PHE A 93 4.06 -6.06 -23.73
C PHE A 93 4.62 -4.66 -23.91
N LYS A 94 4.44 -3.99 -25.06
CA LYS A 94 4.99 -2.66 -25.35
C LYS A 94 4.27 -1.57 -24.55
N GLY A 95 2.93 -1.56 -24.58
CA GLY A 95 2.10 -0.61 -23.85
C GLY A 95 2.02 -0.88 -22.34
N GLY A 96 2.21 -2.15 -21.92
CA GLY A 96 2.23 -2.59 -20.54
C GLY A 96 3.63 -2.77 -19.98
N PHE A 97 4.16 -4.00 -19.94
CA PHE A 97 5.41 -4.33 -19.25
C PHE A 97 6.61 -3.44 -19.62
N VAL A 98 6.83 -3.19 -20.91
CA VAL A 98 7.98 -2.38 -21.34
C VAL A 98 7.78 -0.91 -20.97
N SER A 99 6.59 -0.35 -21.18
CA SER A 99 6.27 1.03 -20.81
C SER A 99 6.47 1.26 -19.31
N VAL A 100 5.93 0.38 -18.48
CA VAL A 100 6.02 0.43 -17.01
C VAL A 100 7.47 0.33 -16.54
N LEU A 101 8.29 -0.52 -17.14
CA LEU A 101 9.72 -0.66 -16.80
C LEU A 101 10.60 0.42 -17.42
N SER A 102 10.08 1.21 -18.35
CA SER A 102 10.76 2.39 -18.91
C SER A 102 10.41 3.68 -18.16
N ASP A 103 9.44 3.63 -17.25
CA ASP A 103 9.06 4.75 -16.41
C ASP A 103 10.10 4.99 -15.32
N GLY A 104 10.62 6.22 -15.25
CA GLY A 104 11.70 6.59 -14.32
C GLY A 104 11.28 6.50 -12.85
N ASP A 105 10.02 6.78 -12.55
CA ASP A 105 9.50 6.75 -11.18
C ASP A 105 9.33 5.30 -10.71
N HIS A 106 8.78 4.43 -11.55
CA HIS A 106 8.70 3.00 -11.26
C HIS A 106 10.09 2.39 -11.05
N VAL A 107 11.04 2.69 -11.94
CA VAL A 107 12.44 2.20 -11.80
C VAL A 107 13.10 2.73 -10.54
N GLY A 108 12.89 3.99 -10.18
CA GLY A 108 13.38 4.57 -8.93
C GLY A 108 12.89 3.80 -7.70
N ILE A 109 11.62 3.44 -7.65
CA ILE A 109 11.02 2.62 -6.57
C ILE A 109 11.64 1.22 -6.55
N LEU A 110 11.82 0.56 -7.71
CA LEU A 110 12.44 -0.75 -7.77
C LEU A 110 13.89 -0.73 -7.27
N ILE A 111 14.67 0.31 -7.63
CA ILE A 111 16.05 0.51 -7.13
C ILE A 111 16.01 0.68 -5.59
N PHE A 112 15.11 1.51 -5.07
CA PHE A 112 14.95 1.72 -3.63
C PHE A 112 14.66 0.41 -2.90
N LEU A 113 13.73 -0.42 -3.41
CA LEU A 113 13.41 -1.74 -2.85
C LEU A 113 14.64 -2.66 -2.76
N VAL A 114 15.42 -2.76 -3.84
CA VAL A 114 16.62 -3.61 -3.88
C VAL A 114 17.66 -3.13 -2.88
N ILE A 115 17.90 -1.82 -2.80
CA ILE A 115 18.86 -1.23 -1.87
C ILE A 115 18.41 -1.47 -0.43
N LEU A 116 17.14 -1.26 -0.12
CA LEU A 116 16.62 -1.47 1.22
C LEU A 116 16.69 -2.94 1.62
N GLY A 117 16.30 -3.86 0.72
CA GLY A 117 16.48 -5.31 0.94
C GLY A 117 17.94 -5.66 1.27
N THR A 118 18.90 -5.01 0.59
CA THR A 118 20.33 -5.17 0.86
C THR A 118 20.73 -4.67 2.24
N ILE A 119 20.24 -3.49 2.65
CA ILE A 119 20.51 -2.93 3.99
C ILE A 119 19.93 -3.86 5.08
N VAL A 120 18.74 -4.41 4.86
CA VAL A 120 18.13 -5.40 5.78
C VAL A 120 18.98 -6.67 5.86
N ALA A 121 19.45 -7.21 4.74
CA ALA A 121 20.34 -8.37 4.71
C ALA A 121 21.65 -8.09 5.46
N LEU A 122 22.25 -6.90 5.27
CA LEU A 122 23.44 -6.46 6.00
C LEU A 122 23.20 -6.39 7.52
N MET A 123 22.08 -5.79 7.97
CA MET A 123 21.73 -5.69 9.39
C MET A 123 21.52 -7.07 10.03
N ASN A 124 20.86 -7.98 9.32
CA ASN A 124 20.65 -9.35 9.75
C ASN A 124 21.99 -10.09 9.87
N LYS A 125 22.82 -10.04 8.83
CA LYS A 125 24.13 -10.72 8.80
C LYS A 125 25.12 -10.17 9.83
N ALA A 126 25.01 -8.86 10.15
CA ALA A 126 25.74 -8.22 11.23
C ALA A 126 25.26 -8.63 12.64
N GLY A 127 24.13 -9.32 12.75
CA GLY A 127 23.49 -9.67 14.02
C GLY A 127 22.80 -8.50 14.72
N GLY A 128 22.63 -7.36 14.03
CA GLY A 128 22.00 -6.15 14.56
C GLY A 128 20.52 -6.37 14.89
N SER A 129 19.79 -7.05 14.00
CA SER A 129 18.36 -7.35 14.19
C SER A 129 18.12 -8.25 15.41
N ALA A 130 18.92 -9.30 15.58
CA ALA A 130 18.85 -10.19 16.75
C ALA A 130 19.18 -9.46 18.07
N ALA A 131 20.21 -8.59 18.05
CA ALA A 131 20.60 -7.79 19.21
C ALA A 131 19.50 -6.77 19.59
N PHE A 132 18.87 -6.15 18.60
CA PHE A 132 17.76 -5.21 18.81
C PHE A 132 16.52 -5.95 19.35
N GLY A 133 16.16 -7.10 18.79
CA GLY A 133 15.05 -7.93 19.27
C GLY A 133 15.25 -8.34 20.73
N LYS A 134 16.48 -8.72 21.12
CA LYS A 134 16.81 -9.01 22.53
C LYS A 134 16.65 -7.78 23.42
N TRP A 135 17.23 -6.65 23.03
CA TRP A 135 17.12 -5.38 23.76
C TRP A 135 15.67 -4.92 23.91
N ALA A 136 14.91 -4.94 22.80
CA ALA A 136 13.50 -4.57 22.82
C ALA A 136 12.66 -5.48 23.73
N GLY A 137 12.94 -6.78 23.75
CA GLY A 137 12.26 -7.71 24.66
C GLY A 137 12.63 -7.56 26.12
N GLU A 138 13.73 -6.89 26.46
CA GLU A 138 14.07 -6.51 27.83
C GLU A 138 13.35 -5.23 28.28
N HIS A 139 13.08 -4.31 27.34
CA HIS A 139 12.48 -3.00 27.59
C HIS A 139 10.98 -2.97 27.33
N ILE A 140 10.52 -3.60 26.25
CA ILE A 140 9.10 -3.76 25.90
C ILE A 140 8.65 -5.10 26.47
N LYS A 141 7.84 -5.08 27.51
CA LYS A 141 7.47 -6.30 28.26
C LYS A 141 6.12 -6.88 27.87
N THR A 142 5.35 -6.17 27.07
CA THR A 142 3.99 -6.58 26.77
C THR A 142 3.71 -6.56 25.26
N ARG A 143 2.84 -7.47 24.83
CA ARG A 143 2.35 -7.54 23.46
C ARG A 143 1.68 -6.22 23.00
N VAL A 144 0.92 -5.57 23.90
CA VAL A 144 0.32 -4.25 23.67
C VAL A 144 1.41 -3.19 23.46
N GLY A 145 2.45 -3.20 24.31
CA GLY A 145 3.59 -2.29 24.19
C GLY A 145 4.33 -2.43 22.87
N ALA A 146 4.52 -3.66 22.39
CA ALA A 146 5.17 -3.91 21.10
C ALA A 146 4.34 -3.37 19.92
N GLN A 147 3.02 -3.57 19.92
CA GLN A 147 2.13 -3.01 18.91
C GLN A 147 2.09 -1.48 18.96
N LEU A 148 1.96 -0.88 20.15
CA LEU A 148 1.96 0.59 20.29
C LEU A 148 3.31 1.20 19.88
N ALA A 149 4.43 0.55 20.17
CA ALA A 149 5.75 0.99 19.69
C ALA A 149 5.85 0.92 18.16
N THR A 150 5.27 -0.10 17.54
CA THR A 150 5.20 -0.22 16.07
C THR A 150 4.34 0.90 15.47
N ILE A 151 3.15 1.15 16.03
CA ILE A 151 2.27 2.25 15.63
C ILE A 151 2.99 3.61 15.76
N LEU A 152 3.63 3.85 16.90
CA LEU A 152 4.36 5.10 17.13
C LEU A 152 5.47 5.31 16.11
N LEU A 153 6.25 4.26 15.82
CA LEU A 153 7.30 4.34 14.81
C LEU A 153 6.71 4.62 13.42
N GLY A 154 5.61 3.95 13.04
CA GLY A 154 4.91 4.21 11.79
C GLY A 154 4.41 5.64 11.69
N VAL A 155 3.81 6.18 12.75
CA VAL A 155 3.37 7.59 12.79
C VAL A 155 4.56 8.57 12.70
N LEU A 156 5.71 8.24 13.28
CA LEU A 156 6.91 9.10 13.21
C LEU A 156 7.56 9.12 11.83
N ILE A 157 7.37 8.06 11.03
CA ILE A 157 7.87 7.98 9.65
C ILE A 157 6.76 8.39 8.67
N PHE A 158 6.26 9.62 8.79
CA PHE A 158 5.14 10.16 8.01
C PHE A 158 5.53 10.81 6.68
N ILE A 159 6.81 10.80 6.34
CA ILE A 159 7.38 11.56 5.22
C ILE A 159 6.91 10.98 3.88
N ASP A 160 6.95 9.65 3.78
CA ASP A 160 6.61 8.89 2.58
C ASP A 160 6.10 7.49 2.99
N ASP A 161 5.05 7.01 2.35
CA ASP A 161 4.38 5.76 2.67
C ASP A 161 5.19 4.52 2.26
N TYR A 162 5.87 4.55 1.12
CA TYR A 162 6.76 3.45 0.69
C TYR A 162 7.93 3.27 1.64
N PHE A 163 8.55 4.39 2.02
CA PHE A 163 9.61 4.40 3.01
C PHE A 163 9.13 3.89 4.37
N ASN A 164 7.92 4.29 4.80
CA ASN A 164 7.28 3.81 6.02
C ASN A 164 7.14 2.29 5.99
N CYS A 165 6.45 1.75 4.97
CA CYS A 165 6.14 0.33 4.86
C CYS A 165 7.38 -0.56 5.07
N LEU A 166 8.47 -0.23 4.43
CA LEU A 166 9.66 -1.07 4.44
C LEU A 166 10.53 -0.85 5.68
N THR A 167 10.64 0.41 6.14
CA THR A 167 11.47 0.74 7.29
C THR A 167 10.85 0.24 8.59
N VAL A 168 9.57 0.54 8.84
CA VAL A 168 8.86 0.06 10.05
C VAL A 168 8.88 -1.46 10.11
N GLY A 169 8.61 -2.13 8.98
CA GLY A 169 8.66 -3.59 8.90
C GLY A 169 10.03 -4.15 9.28
N SER A 170 11.10 -3.64 8.69
CA SER A 170 12.46 -4.14 8.96
C SER A 170 12.90 -3.93 10.42
N VAL A 171 12.49 -2.82 11.03
CA VAL A 171 12.84 -2.46 12.41
C VAL A 171 12.02 -3.25 13.44
N MET A 172 10.69 -3.32 13.24
CA MET A 172 9.78 -3.82 14.26
C MET A 172 9.52 -5.31 14.18
N ARG A 173 9.86 -5.95 13.07
CA ARG A 173 9.71 -7.41 12.90
C ARG A 173 10.35 -8.23 14.02
N PRO A 174 11.63 -8.01 14.41
CA PRO A 174 12.22 -8.77 15.52
C PRO A 174 11.51 -8.54 16.85
N VAL A 175 10.92 -7.36 17.05
CA VAL A 175 10.18 -7.02 18.27
C VAL A 175 8.83 -7.72 18.29
N THR A 176 8.09 -7.66 17.19
CA THR A 176 6.76 -8.29 17.07
C THR A 176 6.83 -9.80 17.14
N ASP A 177 7.83 -10.41 16.50
CA ASP A 177 8.07 -11.87 16.55
C ASP A 177 8.32 -12.34 17.99
N LYS A 178 9.18 -11.64 18.73
CA LYS A 178 9.46 -11.96 20.12
C LYS A 178 8.23 -11.87 21.02
N HIS A 179 7.25 -11.06 20.66
CA HIS A 179 6.00 -10.90 21.42
C HIS A 179 4.85 -11.73 20.83
N ASN A 180 5.15 -12.70 19.96
CA ASN A 180 4.18 -13.60 19.34
C ASN A 180 3.03 -12.83 18.67
N ILE A 181 3.33 -11.72 17.95
CA ILE A 181 2.40 -10.98 17.11
C ILE A 181 2.52 -11.54 15.70
N SER A 182 1.38 -11.83 15.06
CA SER A 182 1.40 -12.43 13.72
C SER A 182 2.00 -11.47 12.68
N ARG A 183 2.62 -12.03 11.65
CA ARG A 183 3.14 -11.26 10.52
C ARG A 183 2.03 -10.50 9.78
N ALA A 184 0.82 -11.06 9.74
CA ALA A 184 -0.35 -10.38 9.20
C ALA A 184 -0.74 -9.14 10.03
N LYS A 185 -0.66 -9.21 11.37
CA LYS A 185 -0.92 -8.06 12.23
C LYS A 185 0.15 -6.99 12.10
N LEU A 186 1.41 -7.39 11.98
CA LEU A 186 2.50 -6.46 11.70
C LEU A 186 2.28 -5.75 10.35
N ALA A 187 1.97 -6.49 9.29
CA ALA A 187 1.68 -5.93 7.98
C ALA A 187 0.51 -4.93 8.03
N TYR A 188 -0.57 -5.26 8.74
CA TYR A 188 -1.70 -4.35 8.95
C TYR A 188 -1.29 -3.05 9.67
N ILE A 189 -0.48 -3.13 10.74
CA ILE A 189 -0.04 -1.94 11.47
C ILE A 189 0.83 -1.05 10.58
N ILE A 190 1.70 -1.65 9.78
CA ILE A 190 2.56 -0.93 8.82
C ILE A 190 1.69 -0.21 7.80
N ASP A 191 0.81 -0.93 7.11
CA ASP A 191 -0.04 -0.39 6.05
C ASP A 191 -0.97 0.71 6.59
N ALA A 192 -1.60 0.47 7.74
CA ALA A 192 -2.48 1.41 8.42
C ALA A 192 -1.75 2.66 9.00
N THR A 193 -0.43 2.65 9.11
CA THR A 193 0.39 3.81 9.49
C THR A 193 1.18 4.42 8.33
N ALA A 194 1.11 3.85 7.14
CA ALA A 194 1.76 4.38 5.95
C ALA A 194 0.88 5.45 5.27
N ALA A 195 0.13 5.10 4.24
CA ALA A 195 -0.71 6.04 3.51
C ALA A 195 -1.70 6.82 4.40
N PRO A 196 -2.41 6.19 5.40
CA PRO A 196 -3.31 6.93 6.27
C PRO A 196 -2.64 8.03 7.12
N VAL A 197 -1.38 7.84 7.50
CA VAL A 197 -0.65 8.86 8.26
C VAL A 197 -0.05 9.91 7.33
N CYS A 198 0.51 9.52 6.19
CA CYS A 198 1.09 10.45 5.23
C CYS A 198 0.06 11.44 4.66
N ILE A 199 -1.19 11.00 4.41
CA ILE A 199 -2.26 11.85 3.87
C ILE A 199 -2.80 12.90 4.85
N ILE A 200 -2.48 12.80 6.13
CA ILE A 200 -2.85 13.80 7.17
C ILE A 200 -1.61 14.53 7.72
N ALA A 201 -0.43 14.26 7.18
CA ALA A 201 0.80 14.92 7.56
C ALA A 201 1.04 16.14 6.65
N PRO A 202 1.12 17.38 7.19
CA PRO A 202 1.24 18.59 6.37
C PRO A 202 2.57 18.72 5.63
N ILE A 203 3.57 17.92 6.02
CA ILE A 203 4.90 17.88 5.39
C ILE A 203 5.16 16.44 5.00
N SER A 204 4.62 16.02 3.84
CA SER A 204 4.78 14.68 3.30
C SER A 204 4.83 14.74 1.77
N SER A 205 5.26 13.66 1.13
CA SER A 205 5.17 13.49 -0.33
C SER A 205 3.72 13.64 -0.84
N TRP A 206 2.74 13.29 -0.01
CA TRP A 206 1.32 13.40 -0.31
C TRP A 206 0.81 14.84 -0.32
N ALA A 207 1.27 15.70 0.61
CA ALA A 207 0.94 17.11 0.61
C ALA A 207 1.37 17.80 -0.70
N ALA A 208 2.54 17.41 -1.21
CA ALA A 208 3.05 17.86 -2.50
C ALA A 208 2.14 17.45 -3.66
N ALA A 209 1.86 16.14 -3.74
CA ALA A 209 1.09 15.58 -4.84
C ALA A 209 -0.33 16.15 -4.90
N VAL A 210 -1.02 16.25 -3.76
CA VAL A 210 -2.37 16.84 -3.69
C VAL A 210 -2.34 18.31 -4.04
N SER A 211 -1.32 19.05 -3.57
CA SER A 211 -1.17 20.49 -3.92
C SER A 211 -0.99 20.70 -5.42
N GLY A 212 -0.29 19.80 -6.10
CA GLY A 212 -0.09 19.85 -7.55
C GLY A 212 -1.36 19.55 -8.38
N CYS A 213 -2.40 18.98 -7.76
CA CYS A 213 -3.66 18.70 -8.43
C CYS A 213 -4.65 19.88 -8.42
N VAL A 214 -4.32 20.98 -7.74
CA VAL A 214 -5.21 22.15 -7.59
C VAL A 214 -4.64 23.32 -8.38
N GLU A 215 -5.33 23.71 -9.43
CA GLU A 215 -4.97 24.89 -10.24
C GLU A 215 -5.68 26.15 -9.71
N GLY A 216 -4.94 27.26 -9.62
CA GLY A 216 -5.50 28.59 -9.33
C GLY A 216 -5.70 28.90 -7.85
N GLU A 217 -5.38 28.02 -6.92
CA GLU A 217 -5.42 28.24 -5.47
C GLU A 217 -4.13 27.72 -4.79
N ASP A 218 -3.90 28.11 -3.52
CA ASP A 218 -2.82 27.56 -2.70
C ASP A 218 -3.17 26.11 -2.30
N GLY A 219 -2.69 25.16 -3.11
CA GLY A 219 -2.96 23.72 -2.92
C GLY A 219 -2.51 23.20 -1.57
N LEU A 220 -1.39 23.71 -1.00
CA LEU A 220 -0.94 23.31 0.33
C LEU A 220 -1.89 23.79 1.43
N SER A 221 -2.41 25.02 1.30
CA SER A 221 -3.42 25.56 2.23
C SER A 221 -4.71 24.74 2.18
N LEU A 222 -5.17 24.36 0.99
CA LEU A 222 -6.33 23.47 0.82
C LEU A 222 -6.11 22.10 1.43
N PHE A 223 -4.93 21.49 1.20
CA PHE A 223 -4.57 20.22 1.81
C PHE A 223 -4.62 20.29 3.34
N VAL A 224 -4.00 21.29 3.95
CA VAL A 224 -3.98 21.46 5.41
C VAL A 224 -5.40 21.66 5.96
N LYS A 225 -6.25 22.43 5.29
CA LYS A 225 -7.66 22.62 5.68
C LYS A 225 -8.48 21.34 5.54
N ALA A 226 -8.13 20.44 4.62
CA ALA A 226 -8.79 19.17 4.40
C ALA A 226 -8.43 18.11 5.46
N ILE A 227 -7.29 18.22 6.15
CA ILE A 227 -6.82 17.24 7.15
C ILE A 227 -7.89 16.93 8.22
N PRO A 228 -8.55 17.90 8.89
CA PRO A 228 -9.52 17.59 9.93
C PRO A 228 -10.77 16.85 9.44
N TYR A 229 -11.04 16.88 8.15
CA TYR A 229 -12.13 16.15 7.49
C TYR A 229 -11.71 14.77 6.97
N ASN A 230 -10.44 14.40 7.04
CA ASN A 230 -9.99 13.08 6.56
C ASN A 230 -10.36 11.98 7.56
N TYR A 231 -11.67 11.65 7.57
CA TYR A 231 -12.22 10.70 8.54
C TYR A 231 -11.59 9.33 8.40
N TYR A 232 -11.36 8.80 7.18
CA TYR A 232 -10.80 7.46 7.03
C TYR A 232 -9.42 7.33 7.64
N ALA A 233 -8.51 8.25 7.36
CA ALA A 233 -7.15 8.23 7.88
C ALA A 233 -7.14 8.34 9.41
N ILE A 234 -7.88 9.31 9.96
CA ILE A 234 -7.95 9.53 11.42
C ILE A 234 -8.61 8.34 12.11
N LEU A 235 -9.74 7.85 11.59
CA LEU A 235 -10.47 6.73 12.18
C LEU A 235 -9.72 5.41 12.07
N THR A 236 -8.92 5.20 11.04
CA THR A 236 -8.04 4.02 10.92
C THR A 236 -7.02 3.99 12.06
N VAL A 237 -6.38 5.13 12.35
CA VAL A 237 -5.44 5.23 13.47
C VAL A 237 -6.15 5.06 14.82
N VAL A 238 -7.32 5.69 14.99
CA VAL A 238 -8.14 5.56 16.21
C VAL A 238 -8.59 4.10 16.41
N MET A 239 -9.05 3.46 15.35
CA MET A 239 -9.47 2.05 15.38
C MET A 239 -8.30 1.15 15.79
N MET A 240 -7.16 1.29 15.13
CA MET A 240 -5.95 0.50 15.37
C MET A 240 -5.48 0.63 16.84
N VAL A 241 -5.38 1.86 17.35
CA VAL A 241 -5.00 2.11 18.76
C VAL A 241 -6.05 1.53 19.71
N SER A 242 -7.35 1.74 19.43
CA SER A 242 -8.45 1.21 20.26
C SER A 242 -8.44 -0.31 20.30
N MET A 243 -8.22 -0.99 19.17
CA MET A 243 -8.13 -2.45 19.10
C MET A 243 -6.97 -3.00 19.93
N VAL A 244 -5.81 -2.35 19.85
CA VAL A 244 -4.62 -2.74 20.62
C VAL A 244 -4.85 -2.57 22.13
N LEU A 245 -5.37 -1.43 22.56
CA LEU A 245 -5.64 -1.13 23.97
C LEU A 245 -6.74 -2.01 24.56
N LEU A 246 -7.80 -2.24 23.80
CA LEU A 246 -8.94 -3.06 24.22
C LEU A 246 -8.68 -4.56 23.98
N LYS A 247 -7.57 -4.94 23.34
CA LYS A 247 -7.18 -6.32 22.99
C LYS A 247 -8.27 -7.03 22.18
N VAL A 248 -8.81 -6.36 21.18
CA VAL A 248 -9.88 -6.84 20.32
C VAL A 248 -9.31 -7.23 18.97
N GLU A 249 -9.61 -8.42 18.53
CA GLU A 249 -9.36 -8.90 17.18
C GLU A 249 -10.64 -9.51 16.63
N PHE A 250 -10.89 -9.35 15.33
CA PHE A 250 -12.06 -9.93 14.69
C PHE A 250 -11.74 -10.37 13.24
N GLY A 251 -12.66 -11.12 12.66
CA GLY A 251 -12.48 -11.67 11.31
C GLY A 251 -11.27 -12.60 11.19
N PRO A 252 -10.68 -12.74 10.00
CA PRO A 252 -9.54 -13.64 9.76
C PRO A 252 -8.31 -13.30 10.62
N MET A 253 -8.10 -12.03 10.96
CA MET A 253 -6.98 -11.60 11.81
C MET A 253 -7.00 -12.27 13.19
N ALA A 254 -8.18 -12.50 13.77
CA ALA A 254 -8.30 -13.18 15.06
C ALA A 254 -7.70 -14.59 15.04
N LYS A 255 -7.84 -15.31 13.92
CA LYS A 255 -7.22 -16.63 13.72
C LYS A 255 -5.70 -16.53 13.65
N HIS A 256 -5.16 -15.58 12.87
CA HIS A 256 -3.71 -15.36 12.77
C HIS A 256 -3.10 -14.99 14.11
N GLU A 257 -3.76 -14.11 14.86
CA GLU A 257 -3.30 -13.68 16.17
C GLU A 257 -3.38 -14.80 17.23
N ASN A 258 -4.38 -15.69 17.15
CA ASN A 258 -4.46 -16.86 18.03
C ASN A 258 -3.36 -17.89 17.71
N ASN A 259 -3.07 -18.12 16.43
CA ASN A 259 -1.98 -19.01 16.02
C ASN A 259 -0.61 -18.43 16.45
N ALA A 260 -0.42 -17.13 16.29
CA ALA A 260 0.80 -16.46 16.71
C ALA A 260 1.06 -16.56 18.23
N LYS A 261 0.01 -16.50 19.06
CA LYS A 261 0.14 -16.73 20.53
C LYS A 261 0.70 -18.11 20.84
N ASN A 262 0.47 -19.09 19.97
CA ASN A 262 0.95 -20.47 20.09
C ASN A 262 2.27 -20.71 19.32
N GLY A 263 2.95 -19.64 18.85
CA GLY A 263 4.24 -19.71 18.16
C GLY A 263 4.18 -19.78 16.63
N ASP A 264 2.98 -19.94 16.01
CA ASP A 264 2.82 -19.95 14.55
C ASP A 264 2.54 -18.54 14.01
N LEU A 265 3.61 -17.78 13.78
CA LEU A 265 3.53 -16.38 13.33
C LEU A 265 2.96 -16.22 11.91
N PHE A 266 2.96 -17.28 11.10
CA PHE A 266 2.58 -17.27 9.68
C PHE A 266 1.27 -17.99 9.39
N THR A 267 0.65 -18.61 10.40
CA THR A 267 -0.57 -19.44 10.23
C THR A 267 -0.37 -20.60 9.24
N THR A 268 0.80 -21.22 9.27
CA THR A 268 1.17 -22.34 8.40
C THR A 268 0.93 -23.72 9.06
N GLY A 269 0.58 -23.74 10.34
CA GLY A 269 0.50 -24.95 11.16
C GLY A 269 1.86 -25.51 11.60
N LYS A 270 2.94 -24.73 11.41
CA LYS A 270 4.30 -25.05 11.87
C LYS A 270 4.77 -23.96 12.82
N GLU A 271 5.32 -24.36 13.95
CA GLU A 271 6.13 -23.47 14.77
C GLU A 271 7.40 -23.12 13.99
N ILE A 272 7.62 -21.84 13.76
CA ILE A 272 8.85 -21.35 13.16
C ILE A 272 9.61 -20.65 14.28
N ASP A 273 10.77 -21.19 14.61
CA ASP A 273 11.67 -20.51 15.55
C ASP A 273 12.23 -19.25 14.86
N ALA A 274 11.59 -18.12 15.14
CA ALA A 274 11.97 -16.83 14.57
C ALA A 274 13.41 -16.43 14.96
N SER A 275 14.02 -17.10 15.94
CA SER A 275 15.41 -16.85 16.33
C SER A 275 16.41 -17.42 15.32
N GLU A 276 16.05 -18.44 14.54
CA GLU A 276 16.92 -19.01 13.51
C GLU A 276 17.07 -18.09 12.29
N ASP A 277 16.05 -17.26 12.00
CA ASP A 277 16.01 -16.38 10.82
C ASP A 277 16.90 -15.12 10.98
N TYR A 278 17.30 -14.77 12.19
CA TYR A 278 18.08 -13.56 12.49
C TYR A 278 19.58 -13.80 12.69
N GLY A 279 20.12 -14.93 12.22
CA GLY A 279 21.57 -15.17 12.22
C GLY A 279 22.16 -15.26 13.63
N ALA A 280 21.73 -16.23 14.43
CA ALA A 280 22.14 -16.45 15.82
C ALA A 280 23.66 -16.63 16.04
N GLU A 281 24.48 -16.73 14.99
CA GLU A 281 25.90 -17.01 15.08
C GLU A 281 26.81 -15.81 15.37
N LYS A 282 26.37 -14.57 15.08
CA LYS A 282 27.21 -13.37 15.32
C LYS A 282 26.72 -12.56 16.52
N LYS A 283 27.65 -12.19 17.42
CA LYS A 283 27.40 -11.27 18.55
C LYS A 283 27.26 -9.82 18.03
N GLY A 284 26.15 -9.52 17.36
CA GLY A 284 25.78 -8.17 16.93
C GLY A 284 25.47 -7.25 18.13
N LYS A 285 25.46 -5.96 17.89
CA LYS A 285 25.08 -4.93 18.85
C LYS A 285 23.87 -4.16 18.31
N VAL A 286 23.03 -3.62 19.20
CA VAL A 286 21.88 -2.78 18.83
C VAL A 286 22.22 -1.67 17.85
N LYS A 287 23.39 -1.07 18.01
CA LYS A 287 23.91 -0.03 17.11
C LYS A 287 24.18 -0.52 15.68
N ASP A 288 24.33 -1.82 15.47
CA ASP A 288 24.53 -2.41 14.14
C ASP A 288 23.22 -2.51 13.35
N LEU A 289 22.08 -2.24 13.98
CA LEU A 289 20.79 -1.99 13.37
C LEU A 289 20.44 -0.50 13.35
N LEU A 290 20.52 0.18 14.50
CA LEU A 290 20.06 1.57 14.61
C LEU A 290 20.84 2.55 13.74
N ILE A 291 22.18 2.42 13.66
CA ILE A 291 23.00 3.38 12.90
C ILE A 291 22.67 3.30 11.38
N PRO A 292 22.65 2.11 10.74
CA PRO A 292 22.20 2.01 9.34
C PRO A 292 20.83 2.62 9.08
N ILE A 293 19.86 2.39 9.96
CA ILE A 293 18.51 2.93 9.81
C ILE A 293 18.50 4.45 9.93
N VAL A 294 19.15 5.02 10.95
CA VAL A 294 19.24 6.48 11.09
C VAL A 294 19.96 7.08 9.89
N CYS A 295 21.05 6.46 9.41
CA CYS A 295 21.74 6.91 8.20
C CYS A 295 20.82 6.85 6.98
N LEU A 296 20.08 5.77 6.81
CA LEU A 296 19.10 5.62 5.73
C LEU A 296 18.05 6.73 5.77
N VAL A 297 17.40 6.93 6.93
CA VAL A 297 16.38 7.99 7.11
C VAL A 297 16.96 9.36 6.75
N VAL A 298 18.11 9.72 7.32
CA VAL A 298 18.74 11.02 7.07
C VAL A 298 19.10 11.19 5.59
N CYS A 299 19.69 10.16 4.96
CA CYS A 299 20.04 10.22 3.55
C CYS A 299 18.79 10.30 2.65
N CYS A 300 17.70 9.60 2.96
CA CYS A 300 16.45 9.69 2.20
C CYS A 300 15.81 11.07 2.34
N VAL A 301 15.77 11.64 3.53
CA VAL A 301 15.29 13.02 3.75
C VAL A 301 16.13 14.02 2.94
N ILE A 302 17.45 13.90 2.97
CA ILE A 302 18.35 14.74 2.18
C ILE A 302 18.10 14.53 0.68
N GLY A 303 17.93 13.29 0.22
CA GLY A 303 17.61 12.96 -1.17
C GLY A 303 16.31 13.60 -1.64
N MET A 304 15.25 13.56 -0.82
CA MET A 304 13.96 14.18 -1.12
C MET A 304 14.08 15.72 -1.22
N ILE A 305 14.64 16.40 -0.23
CA ILE A 305 14.80 17.86 -0.30
C ILE A 305 15.78 18.30 -1.39
N TYR A 306 16.77 17.46 -1.75
CA TYR A 306 17.66 17.70 -2.88
C TYR A 306 16.88 17.71 -4.20
N THR A 307 16.06 16.71 -4.45
CA THR A 307 15.23 16.64 -5.67
C THR A 307 14.21 17.77 -5.75
N GLY A 308 13.74 18.29 -4.60
CA GLY A 308 12.84 19.44 -4.52
C GLY A 308 13.50 20.81 -4.59
N GLY A 309 14.83 20.88 -4.80
CA GLY A 309 15.54 22.14 -5.06
C GLY A 309 15.96 22.92 -3.82
N PHE A 310 15.97 22.33 -2.63
CA PHE A 310 16.42 23.00 -1.38
C PHE A 310 17.79 23.64 -1.51
N PHE A 311 18.75 22.91 -2.07
CA PHE A 311 20.13 23.39 -2.27
C PHE A 311 20.26 24.44 -3.38
N SER A 312 19.19 24.67 -4.15
CA SER A 312 19.07 25.74 -5.15
C SER A 312 18.35 26.98 -4.62
N GLY A 313 18.05 27.03 -3.30
CA GLY A 313 17.46 28.18 -2.63
C GLY A 313 15.95 28.10 -2.40
N VAL A 314 15.31 26.98 -2.71
CA VAL A 314 13.90 26.72 -2.40
C VAL A 314 13.73 26.51 -0.89
N GLY A 315 12.64 27.01 -0.29
CA GLY A 315 12.34 26.85 1.13
C GLY A 315 12.19 25.36 1.52
N PHE A 316 12.48 25.00 2.76
CA PHE A 316 12.45 23.59 3.21
C PHE A 316 11.10 22.91 2.96
N ILE A 317 9.99 23.58 3.30
CA ILE A 317 8.62 23.04 3.11
C ILE A 317 8.32 22.89 1.61
N GLU A 318 8.65 23.91 0.82
CA GLU A 318 8.44 23.93 -0.62
C GLU A 318 9.33 22.89 -1.33
N ALA A 319 10.57 22.73 -0.90
CA ALA A 319 11.46 21.69 -1.41
C ALA A 319 10.93 20.28 -1.12
N PHE A 320 10.32 20.08 0.04
CA PHE A 320 9.62 18.83 0.35
C PHE A 320 8.42 18.62 -0.58
N SER A 321 7.61 19.66 -0.78
CA SER A 321 6.47 19.66 -1.69
C SER A 321 6.86 19.34 -3.15
N ASN A 322 7.98 19.86 -3.61
CA ASN A 322 8.45 19.66 -4.98
C ASN A 322 9.34 18.40 -5.14
N SER A 323 9.47 17.57 -4.11
CA SER A 323 10.37 16.42 -4.16
C SER A 323 9.83 15.30 -5.07
N SER A 324 10.73 14.68 -5.85
CA SER A 324 10.46 13.39 -6.49
C SER A 324 10.79 12.28 -5.50
N ALA A 325 9.76 11.62 -4.94
CA ALA A 325 9.94 10.55 -3.96
C ALA A 325 10.73 9.37 -4.56
N SER A 326 10.41 8.94 -5.77
CA SER A 326 11.09 7.84 -6.48
C SER A 326 12.59 8.07 -6.64
N VAL A 327 12.98 9.25 -7.13
CA VAL A 327 14.40 9.62 -7.32
C VAL A 327 15.07 9.92 -5.99
N GLY A 328 14.41 10.66 -5.10
CA GLY A 328 14.93 11.06 -3.79
C GLY A 328 15.21 9.87 -2.88
N LEU A 329 14.31 8.89 -2.85
CA LEU A 329 14.46 7.66 -2.06
C LEU A 329 15.54 6.75 -2.66
N ALA A 330 15.59 6.59 -3.99
CA ALA A 330 16.64 5.80 -4.64
C ALA A 330 18.03 6.39 -4.35
N LEU A 331 18.20 7.70 -4.51
CA LEU A 331 19.44 8.41 -4.24
C LEU A 331 19.83 8.34 -2.75
N GLY A 332 18.88 8.66 -1.87
CA GLY A 332 19.13 8.64 -0.42
C GLY A 332 19.47 7.25 0.10
N SER A 333 18.75 6.23 -0.34
CA SER A 333 19.04 4.84 0.05
C SER A 333 20.40 4.37 -0.46
N PHE A 334 20.82 4.77 -1.67
CA PHE A 334 22.14 4.47 -2.21
C PHE A 334 23.25 5.02 -1.30
N PHE A 335 23.17 6.28 -0.90
CA PHE A 335 24.13 6.84 0.05
C PHE A 335 24.06 6.18 1.42
N GLY A 336 22.87 5.87 1.91
CA GLY A 336 22.65 5.10 3.14
C GLY A 336 23.32 3.72 3.09
N LEU A 337 23.22 3.02 1.95
CA LEU A 337 23.90 1.74 1.73
C LEU A 337 25.42 1.89 1.74
N VAL A 338 25.96 2.85 1.00
CA VAL A 338 27.42 3.11 0.95
C VAL A 338 27.96 3.40 2.35
N ILE A 339 27.30 4.28 3.11
CA ILE A 339 27.68 4.61 4.49
C ILE A 339 27.62 3.36 5.37
N THR A 340 26.56 2.55 5.25
CA THR A 340 26.39 1.30 6.02
C THR A 340 27.52 0.31 5.74
N ILE A 341 27.86 0.08 4.47
CA ILE A 341 28.96 -0.82 4.08
C ILE A 341 30.29 -0.30 4.64
N LEU A 342 30.59 0.99 4.43
CA LEU A 342 31.82 1.61 4.95
C LEU A 342 31.92 1.47 6.47
N LEU A 343 30.82 1.74 7.18
CA LEU A 343 30.74 1.64 8.64
C LEU A 343 30.99 0.20 9.12
N TYR A 344 30.42 -0.80 8.46
CA TYR A 344 30.60 -2.20 8.84
C TYR A 344 32.03 -2.68 8.56
N VAL A 345 32.62 -2.31 7.43
CA VAL A 345 33.98 -2.67 7.05
C VAL A 345 35.00 -2.00 7.99
N ILE A 346 34.88 -0.68 8.23
CA ILE A 346 35.79 0.07 9.13
C ILE A 346 35.71 -0.45 10.56
N ARG A 347 34.50 -0.74 11.05
CA ARG A 347 34.29 -1.29 12.39
C ARG A 347 34.58 -2.79 12.48
N ARG A 348 34.95 -3.43 11.38
CA ARG A 348 35.20 -4.88 11.28
C ARG A 348 34.02 -5.73 11.76
N VAL A 349 32.79 -5.27 11.49
CA VAL A 349 31.56 -6.02 11.77
C VAL A 349 31.36 -7.09 10.71
N LEU A 350 31.50 -6.69 9.42
CA LEU A 350 31.46 -7.58 8.26
C LEU A 350 32.66 -7.28 7.33
N PRO A 351 33.28 -8.30 6.73
CA PRO A 351 34.26 -8.09 5.66
C PRO A 351 33.54 -7.61 4.38
N PHE A 352 34.25 -6.83 3.55
CA PHE A 352 33.68 -6.26 2.32
C PHE A 352 33.02 -7.31 1.41
N LYS A 353 33.63 -8.49 1.29
CA LYS A 353 33.07 -9.60 0.48
C LYS A 353 31.68 -10.01 0.97
N GLU A 354 31.48 -10.21 2.27
CA GLU A 354 30.19 -10.54 2.84
C GLU A 354 29.16 -9.42 2.64
N CYS A 355 29.61 -8.15 2.64
CA CYS A 355 28.71 -7.03 2.30
C CYS A 355 28.24 -7.10 0.83
N MET A 356 29.12 -7.50 -0.10
CA MET A 356 28.74 -7.67 -1.51
C MET A 356 27.80 -8.85 -1.72
N ASP A 357 27.96 -9.95 -0.97
CA ASP A 357 27.04 -11.09 -1.00
C ASP A 357 25.62 -10.66 -0.58
N CYS A 358 25.48 -9.73 0.37
CA CYS A 358 24.20 -9.18 0.80
C CYS A 358 23.43 -8.43 -0.29
N LEU A 359 24.09 -7.92 -1.34
CA LEU A 359 23.40 -7.31 -2.49
C LEU A 359 22.51 -8.35 -3.19
N VAL A 360 23.02 -9.55 -3.40
CA VAL A 360 22.26 -10.63 -4.05
C VAL A 360 21.18 -11.16 -3.10
N GLU A 361 21.48 -11.31 -1.81
CA GLU A 361 20.51 -11.75 -0.79
C GLU A 361 19.34 -10.77 -0.68
N GLY A 362 19.63 -9.46 -0.59
CA GLY A 362 18.65 -8.40 -0.52
C GLY A 362 17.77 -8.32 -1.77
N PHE A 363 18.37 -8.42 -2.97
CA PHE A 363 17.61 -8.47 -4.20
C PHE A 363 16.63 -9.65 -4.24
N ARG A 364 17.13 -10.86 -3.89
CA ARG A 364 16.27 -12.07 -3.82
C ARG A 364 15.10 -11.91 -2.87
N ALA A 365 15.31 -11.27 -1.72
CA ALA A 365 14.26 -11.03 -0.74
C ALA A 365 13.14 -10.12 -1.27
N MET A 366 13.46 -9.19 -2.19
CA MET A 366 12.51 -8.23 -2.77
C MET A 366 11.88 -8.70 -4.08
N VAL A 367 12.39 -9.77 -4.70
CA VAL A 367 11.85 -10.28 -5.99
C VAL A 367 10.33 -10.51 -5.98
N PRO A 368 9.71 -11.09 -4.94
CA PRO A 368 8.25 -11.26 -4.92
C PRO A 368 7.51 -9.93 -5.02
N ALA A 369 7.90 -8.92 -4.23
CA ALA A 369 7.29 -7.59 -4.26
C ALA A 369 7.51 -6.90 -5.61
N ILE A 370 8.72 -6.94 -6.15
CA ILE A 370 9.07 -6.38 -7.46
C ILE A 370 8.19 -6.96 -8.56
N LEU A 371 8.02 -8.29 -8.59
CA LEU A 371 7.19 -8.95 -9.60
C LEU A 371 5.73 -8.54 -9.50
N ILE A 372 5.18 -8.47 -8.27
CA ILE A 372 3.77 -8.07 -8.08
C ILE A 372 3.60 -6.61 -8.50
N LEU A 373 4.51 -5.70 -8.12
CA LEU A 373 4.46 -4.29 -8.49
C LEU A 373 4.48 -4.10 -10.01
N ILE A 374 5.41 -4.74 -10.72
CA ILE A 374 5.48 -4.65 -12.19
C ILE A 374 4.16 -5.10 -12.82
N MET A 375 3.58 -6.19 -12.34
CA MET A 375 2.32 -6.71 -12.87
C MET A 375 1.13 -5.81 -12.50
N ALA A 376 1.10 -5.24 -11.29
CA ALA A 376 0.06 -4.32 -10.86
C ALA A 376 0.08 -3.01 -11.68
N TRP A 377 1.25 -2.42 -11.87
CA TRP A 377 1.41 -1.24 -12.74
C TRP A 377 1.07 -1.53 -14.19
N THR A 378 1.41 -2.74 -14.69
CA THR A 378 1.00 -3.17 -16.04
C THR A 378 -0.52 -3.30 -16.14
N LEU A 379 -1.19 -3.88 -15.13
CA LEU A 379 -2.65 -3.95 -15.09
C LEU A 379 -3.29 -2.55 -15.04
N LYS A 380 -2.69 -1.63 -14.27
CA LYS A 380 -3.09 -0.22 -14.25
C LYS A 380 -2.99 0.40 -15.64
N ALA A 381 -1.85 0.23 -16.34
CA ALA A 381 -1.66 0.74 -17.70
C ALA A 381 -2.72 0.20 -18.68
N MET A 382 -3.11 -1.07 -18.55
CA MET A 382 -4.20 -1.66 -19.36
C MET A 382 -5.56 -1.03 -19.01
N THR A 383 -5.79 -0.73 -17.74
CA THR A 383 -7.03 -0.11 -17.26
C THR A 383 -7.14 1.35 -17.71
N ASP A 384 -6.05 2.10 -17.61
CA ASP A 384 -5.96 3.50 -18.04
C ASP A 384 -6.15 3.63 -19.56
N SER A 385 -5.57 2.73 -20.35
CA SER A 385 -5.72 2.74 -21.81
C SER A 385 -7.16 2.48 -22.30
N LEU A 386 -8.00 1.92 -21.43
CA LEU A 386 -9.43 1.74 -21.65
C LEU A 386 -10.27 2.94 -21.18
N GLY A 387 -9.66 3.99 -20.61
CA GLY A 387 -10.36 5.18 -20.15
C GLY A 387 -11.19 4.95 -18.87
N ALA A 388 -10.68 4.17 -17.91
CA ALA A 388 -11.38 3.93 -16.64
C ALA A 388 -11.62 5.22 -15.86
N SER A 389 -10.64 6.11 -15.89
CA SER A 389 -10.71 7.41 -15.22
C SER A 389 -11.77 8.32 -15.80
N GLU A 390 -11.85 8.40 -17.13
CA GLU A 390 -12.85 9.17 -17.87
C GLU A 390 -14.26 8.60 -17.64
N PHE A 391 -14.41 7.27 -17.60
CA PHE A 391 -15.69 6.66 -17.26
C PHE A 391 -16.18 7.08 -15.88
N VAL A 392 -15.31 7.07 -14.87
CA VAL A 392 -15.65 7.47 -13.51
C VAL A 392 -15.96 8.97 -13.45
N ALA A 393 -15.15 9.82 -14.09
CA ALA A 393 -15.37 11.25 -14.17
C ALA A 393 -16.74 11.60 -14.77
N ASN A 394 -17.07 11.03 -15.93
CA ASN A 394 -18.35 11.23 -16.62
C ASN A 394 -19.54 10.76 -15.76
N SER A 395 -19.34 9.65 -15.02
CA SER A 395 -20.37 9.13 -14.10
C SER A 395 -20.60 10.08 -12.92
N MET A 396 -19.56 10.72 -12.39
CA MET A 396 -19.68 11.69 -11.30
C MET A 396 -20.40 12.98 -11.72
N GLU A 397 -20.05 13.53 -12.87
CA GLU A 397 -20.70 14.76 -13.39
C GLU A 397 -22.22 14.57 -13.53
N SER A 398 -22.66 13.39 -13.90
CA SER A 398 -24.09 13.09 -14.06
C SER A 398 -24.89 13.07 -12.75
N VAL A 399 -24.24 12.92 -11.59
CA VAL A 399 -24.87 12.78 -10.26
C VAL A 399 -24.86 14.09 -9.47
N ALA A 400 -24.06 15.08 -9.86
CA ALA A 400 -23.77 16.29 -9.06
C ALA A 400 -24.97 17.25 -8.83
N GLY A 401 -26.06 17.17 -9.61
CA GLY A 401 -27.11 18.21 -9.62
C GLY A 401 -28.05 18.25 -8.42
N ASP A 402 -28.50 17.10 -7.90
CA ASP A 402 -29.64 17.04 -6.96
C ASP A 402 -29.26 16.69 -5.50
N PHE A 403 -27.99 16.30 -5.23
CA PHE A 403 -27.56 15.75 -3.94
C PHE A 403 -26.31 16.41 -3.34
N VAL A 404 -26.21 17.74 -3.44
CA VAL A 404 -25.01 18.52 -3.05
C VAL A 404 -24.48 18.15 -1.66
N ASN A 405 -25.34 18.01 -0.65
CA ASN A 405 -24.91 17.68 0.72
C ASN A 405 -24.45 16.21 0.88
N PHE A 406 -24.85 15.32 -0.03
CA PHE A 406 -24.39 13.93 -0.05
C PHE A 406 -23.13 13.73 -0.90
N LEU A 407 -22.77 14.71 -1.72
CA LEU A 407 -21.61 14.62 -2.64
C LEU A 407 -20.32 14.19 -1.96
N PRO A 408 -19.91 14.71 -0.79
CA PRO A 408 -18.69 14.21 -0.13
C PRO A 408 -18.73 12.71 0.16
N ALA A 409 -19.85 12.17 0.60
CA ALA A 409 -20.02 10.75 0.84
C ALA A 409 -19.99 9.93 -0.47
N ILE A 410 -20.60 10.45 -1.54
CA ILE A 410 -20.57 9.84 -2.87
C ILE A 410 -19.14 9.85 -3.42
N ILE A 411 -18.44 10.98 -3.33
CA ILE A 411 -17.04 11.13 -3.77
C ILE A 411 -16.14 10.15 -3.00
N PHE A 412 -16.34 10.01 -1.69
CA PHE A 412 -15.62 9.02 -0.88
C PHE A 412 -15.80 7.61 -1.45
N LEU A 413 -17.03 7.18 -1.74
CA LEU A 413 -17.30 5.84 -2.31
C LEU A 413 -16.71 5.67 -3.70
N VAL A 414 -16.84 6.68 -4.56
CA VAL A 414 -16.28 6.66 -5.93
C VAL A 414 -14.75 6.55 -5.86
N ALA A 415 -14.10 7.35 -5.01
CA ALA A 415 -12.67 7.29 -4.81
C ALA A 415 -12.23 5.93 -4.22
N CYS A 416 -12.98 5.37 -3.24
CA CYS A 416 -12.74 4.02 -2.72
C CYS A 416 -12.78 2.98 -3.83
N PHE A 417 -13.81 3.02 -4.67
CA PHE A 417 -13.97 2.05 -5.75
C PHE A 417 -12.90 2.18 -6.81
N LEU A 418 -12.57 3.42 -7.21
CA LEU A 418 -11.54 3.67 -8.22
C LEU A 418 -10.16 3.24 -7.72
N ALA A 419 -9.77 3.63 -6.50
CA ALA A 419 -8.49 3.25 -5.91
C ALA A 419 -8.40 1.73 -5.68
N PHE A 420 -9.48 1.09 -5.25
CA PHE A 420 -9.56 -0.36 -5.13
C PHE A 420 -9.32 -1.06 -6.47
N ALA A 421 -9.94 -0.55 -7.54
CA ALA A 421 -9.86 -1.13 -8.88
C ALA A 421 -8.53 -0.86 -9.57
N THR A 422 -7.90 0.29 -9.32
CA THR A 422 -6.63 0.67 -9.95
C THR A 422 -5.40 0.32 -9.12
N GLY A 423 -5.58 0.05 -7.81
CA GLY A 423 -4.49 -0.24 -6.88
C GLY A 423 -3.59 0.96 -6.61
N THR A 424 -4.11 2.19 -6.76
CA THR A 424 -3.33 3.41 -6.51
C THR A 424 -4.18 4.55 -5.96
N SER A 425 -3.76 5.07 -4.81
CA SER A 425 -4.33 6.29 -4.26
C SER A 425 -3.94 7.51 -5.10
N TRP A 426 -2.68 7.58 -5.52
CA TRP A 426 -2.11 8.72 -6.27
C TRP A 426 -2.83 8.96 -7.60
N GLY A 427 -3.03 7.91 -8.39
CA GLY A 427 -3.80 7.99 -9.63
C GLY A 427 -5.24 8.43 -9.39
N THR A 428 -5.86 7.95 -8.31
CA THR A 428 -7.25 8.26 -7.98
C THR A 428 -7.44 9.72 -7.62
N PHE A 429 -6.67 10.26 -6.66
CA PHE A 429 -6.88 11.66 -6.26
C PHE A 429 -6.42 12.65 -7.34
N SER A 430 -5.38 12.31 -8.12
CA SER A 430 -4.92 13.16 -9.23
C SER A 430 -5.98 13.40 -10.30
N ILE A 431 -6.89 12.45 -10.48
CA ILE A 431 -8.00 12.57 -11.42
C ILE A 431 -9.20 13.27 -10.77
N LEU A 432 -9.57 12.83 -9.55
CA LEU A 432 -10.80 13.27 -8.93
C LEU A 432 -10.72 14.67 -8.31
N ILE A 433 -9.58 15.09 -7.76
CA ILE A 433 -9.45 16.42 -7.13
C ILE A 433 -9.71 17.56 -8.11
N PRO A 434 -9.13 17.61 -9.34
CA PRO A 434 -9.45 18.64 -10.32
C PRO A 434 -10.96 18.71 -10.65
N ILE A 435 -11.63 17.56 -10.75
CA ILE A 435 -13.08 17.47 -10.99
C ILE A 435 -13.86 18.06 -9.80
N VAL A 436 -13.49 17.67 -8.58
CA VAL A 436 -14.10 18.20 -7.35
C VAL A 436 -13.95 19.71 -7.27
N VAL A 437 -12.75 20.24 -7.55
CA VAL A 437 -12.49 21.68 -7.55
C VAL A 437 -13.37 22.38 -8.61
N ALA A 438 -13.46 21.84 -9.82
CA ALA A 438 -14.27 22.41 -10.90
C ALA A 438 -15.77 22.45 -10.55
N VAL A 439 -16.30 21.41 -9.88
CA VAL A 439 -17.70 21.31 -9.47
C VAL A 439 -18.05 22.31 -8.38
N PHE A 440 -17.17 22.53 -7.38
CA PHE A 440 -17.49 23.31 -6.18
C PHE A 440 -16.92 24.73 -6.15
N GLN A 441 -15.96 25.08 -6.99
CA GLN A 441 -15.21 26.35 -6.95
C GLN A 441 -16.10 27.60 -6.99
N LYS A 442 -17.33 27.50 -7.52
CA LYS A 442 -18.23 28.66 -7.73
C LYS A 442 -19.23 28.90 -6.59
N ASP A 443 -19.58 27.90 -5.79
CA ASP A 443 -20.78 27.96 -4.96
C ASP A 443 -20.61 27.65 -3.46
N ASN A 444 -19.62 26.84 -3.04
CA ASN A 444 -19.45 26.50 -1.62
C ASN A 444 -18.03 26.00 -1.28
N TYR A 445 -17.19 26.92 -0.78
CA TYR A 445 -15.79 26.64 -0.46
C TYR A 445 -15.59 25.58 0.63
N GLU A 446 -16.40 25.59 1.69
CA GLU A 446 -16.30 24.61 2.78
C GLU A 446 -16.66 23.21 2.29
N LEU A 447 -17.65 23.09 1.44
CA LEU A 447 -18.04 21.80 0.86
C LEU A 447 -16.99 21.30 -0.14
N MET A 448 -16.30 22.20 -0.84
CA MET A 448 -15.15 21.87 -1.70
C MET A 448 -14.02 21.23 -0.88
N ILE A 449 -13.63 21.86 0.24
CA ILE A 449 -12.59 21.31 1.14
C ILE A 449 -13.00 19.93 1.65
N LEU A 450 -14.25 19.79 2.09
CA LEU A 450 -14.80 18.52 2.55
C LEU A 450 -14.79 17.46 1.44
N ALA A 451 -15.14 17.83 0.21
CA ALA A 451 -15.15 16.93 -0.95
C ALA A 451 -13.73 16.50 -1.36
N ILE A 452 -12.75 17.43 -1.33
CA ILE A 452 -11.32 17.11 -1.53
C ILE A 452 -10.86 16.11 -0.47
N SER A 453 -11.22 16.35 0.80
CA SER A 453 -10.90 15.41 1.89
C SER A 453 -11.55 14.05 1.70
N ALA A 454 -12.81 14.01 1.25
CA ALA A 454 -13.51 12.77 0.95
C ALA A 454 -12.85 12.00 -0.20
N CYS A 455 -12.37 12.72 -1.23
CA CYS A 455 -11.60 12.13 -2.32
C CYS A 455 -10.29 11.49 -1.80
N MET A 456 -9.51 12.23 -1.03
CA MET A 456 -8.26 11.74 -0.43
C MET A 456 -8.50 10.54 0.49
N ALA A 457 -9.50 10.63 1.37
CA ALA A 457 -9.88 9.56 2.29
C ALA A 457 -10.34 8.30 1.55
N GLY A 458 -11.14 8.47 0.50
CA GLY A 458 -11.62 7.38 -0.34
C GLY A 458 -10.49 6.72 -1.12
N ALA A 459 -9.58 7.51 -1.67
CA ALA A 459 -8.42 7.01 -2.38
C ALA A 459 -7.55 6.10 -1.48
N VAL A 460 -7.23 6.56 -0.26
CA VAL A 460 -6.49 5.76 0.73
C VAL A 460 -7.26 4.52 1.16
N CYS A 461 -8.58 4.63 1.36
CA CYS A 461 -9.42 3.51 1.75
C CYS A 461 -9.45 2.40 0.69
N GLY A 462 -9.66 2.77 -0.57
CA GLY A 462 -9.71 1.83 -1.69
C GLY A 462 -8.38 1.13 -1.92
N ASP A 463 -7.30 1.89 -1.88
CA ASP A 463 -5.94 1.40 -1.97
C ASP A 463 -5.62 0.40 -0.85
N HIS A 464 -5.89 0.77 0.40
CA HIS A 464 -5.73 -0.04 1.60
C HIS A 464 -6.56 -1.36 1.58
N CYS A 465 -7.61 -1.43 0.79
CA CYS A 465 -8.41 -2.65 0.55
C CYS A 465 -7.88 -3.48 -0.62
N SER A 466 -7.10 -2.91 -1.52
CA SER A 466 -6.78 -3.49 -2.82
C SER A 466 -5.62 -4.50 -2.75
N PRO A 467 -5.79 -5.72 -3.28
CA PRO A 467 -4.70 -6.68 -3.37
C PRO A 467 -3.68 -6.35 -4.47
N ILE A 468 -3.92 -5.32 -5.26
CA ILE A 468 -3.00 -4.83 -6.30
C ILE A 468 -2.37 -3.49 -5.92
N SER A 469 -2.62 -3.01 -4.70
CA SER A 469 -2.02 -1.79 -4.17
C SER A 469 -0.53 -1.96 -3.94
N ASP A 470 0.23 -0.98 -4.37
CA ASP A 470 1.68 -0.93 -4.18
C ASP A 470 2.05 -0.80 -2.69
N THR A 471 1.35 0.01 -1.90
CA THR A 471 1.58 0.14 -0.45
C THR A 471 1.27 -1.15 0.29
N THR A 472 0.15 -1.81 -0.02
CA THR A 472 -0.22 -3.11 0.57
C THR A 472 0.80 -4.21 0.21
N ILE A 473 1.34 -4.19 -1.01
CA ILE A 473 2.42 -5.08 -1.44
C ILE A 473 3.69 -4.81 -0.63
N MET A 474 4.08 -3.54 -0.47
CA MET A 474 5.26 -3.15 0.29
C MET A 474 5.13 -3.44 1.79
N ALA A 475 3.95 -3.22 2.39
CA ALA A 475 3.68 -3.58 3.78
C ALA A 475 3.83 -5.09 4.00
N SER A 476 3.34 -5.90 3.05
CA SER A 476 3.53 -7.36 3.05
C SER A 476 5.02 -7.74 3.01
N ALA A 477 5.79 -7.09 2.14
CA ALA A 477 7.24 -7.32 1.99
C ALA A 477 8.00 -6.86 3.24
N GLY A 478 7.69 -5.69 3.79
CA GLY A 478 8.29 -5.16 5.03
C GLY A 478 8.04 -6.06 6.22
N ALA A 479 6.83 -6.57 6.37
CA ALA A 479 6.47 -7.52 7.42
C ALA A 479 6.96 -8.95 7.12
N GLN A 480 7.39 -9.26 5.90
CA GLN A 480 7.60 -10.63 5.41
C GLN A 480 6.36 -11.50 5.63
N CYS A 481 5.20 -10.97 5.28
CA CYS A 481 3.92 -11.64 5.33
C CYS A 481 3.53 -12.10 3.92
N GLU A 482 2.86 -13.23 3.81
CA GLU A 482 2.24 -13.61 2.54
C GLU A 482 1.19 -12.57 2.14
N HIS A 483 1.30 -12.03 0.93
CA HIS A 483 0.50 -10.88 0.49
C HIS A 483 -1.01 -11.13 0.58
N VAL A 484 -1.50 -12.30 0.13
CA VAL A 484 -2.92 -12.64 0.22
C VAL A 484 -3.41 -12.75 1.66
N ASN A 485 -2.55 -13.25 2.58
CA ASN A 485 -2.89 -13.30 3.99
C ASN A 485 -3.01 -11.90 4.58
N HIS A 486 -2.10 -10.98 4.21
CA HIS A 486 -2.20 -9.57 4.61
C HIS A 486 -3.51 -8.96 4.13
N VAL A 487 -3.79 -8.99 2.83
CA VAL A 487 -5.02 -8.42 2.24
C VAL A 487 -6.27 -9.00 2.90
N SER A 488 -6.37 -10.34 2.99
CA SER A 488 -7.57 -11.00 3.52
C SER A 488 -7.82 -10.73 5.01
N THR A 489 -6.77 -10.46 5.79
CA THR A 489 -6.88 -10.13 7.21
C THR A 489 -7.16 -8.65 7.45
N GLN A 490 -6.67 -7.77 6.60
CA GLN A 490 -6.85 -6.32 6.68
C GLN A 490 -8.24 -5.87 6.22
N LEU A 491 -8.77 -6.50 5.16
CA LEU A 491 -10.00 -6.08 4.50
C LEU A 491 -11.20 -5.87 5.46
N PRO A 492 -11.50 -6.76 6.43
CA PRO A 492 -12.58 -6.51 7.39
C PRO A 492 -12.36 -5.27 8.26
N TYR A 493 -11.11 -4.95 8.60
CA TYR A 493 -10.77 -3.77 9.37
C TYR A 493 -10.97 -2.50 8.54
N ALA A 494 -10.48 -2.49 7.31
CA ALA A 494 -10.66 -1.38 6.39
C ALA A 494 -12.15 -1.11 6.09
N ILE A 495 -12.96 -2.16 5.91
CA ILE A 495 -14.42 -2.02 5.70
C ILE A 495 -15.10 -1.38 6.91
N VAL A 496 -14.72 -1.75 8.13
CA VAL A 496 -15.28 -1.11 9.35
C VAL A 496 -14.91 0.36 9.40
N ALA A 497 -13.64 0.71 9.14
CA ALA A 497 -13.21 2.09 9.08
C ALA A 497 -13.91 2.88 7.96
N ALA A 498 -14.09 2.27 6.78
CA ALA A 498 -14.80 2.86 5.65
C ALA A 498 -16.28 3.13 5.96
N ALA A 499 -16.97 2.18 6.61
CA ALA A 499 -18.38 2.35 6.97
C ALA A 499 -18.60 3.53 7.94
N VAL A 500 -17.77 3.64 8.98
CA VAL A 500 -17.83 4.76 9.92
C VAL A 500 -17.46 6.08 9.24
N SER A 501 -16.46 6.07 8.34
CA SER A 501 -16.05 7.24 7.57
C SER A 501 -17.14 7.71 6.61
N PHE A 502 -17.80 6.79 5.93
CA PHE A 502 -18.91 7.09 5.04
C PHE A 502 -20.07 7.79 5.78
N LEU A 503 -20.46 7.25 6.94
CA LEU A 503 -21.48 7.90 7.79
C LEU A 503 -21.01 9.28 8.27
N SER A 504 -19.73 9.44 8.56
CA SER A 504 -19.16 10.72 8.95
C SER A 504 -19.16 11.72 7.81
N PHE A 505 -18.92 11.32 6.56
CA PHE A 505 -19.03 12.19 5.38
C PHE A 505 -20.47 12.58 5.09
N ILE A 506 -21.45 11.69 5.30
CA ILE A 506 -22.88 12.06 5.22
C ILE A 506 -23.17 13.17 6.25
N LEU A 507 -22.81 12.95 7.51
CA LEU A 507 -23.05 13.95 8.57
C LEU A 507 -22.33 15.28 8.29
N ALA A 508 -21.09 15.20 7.80
CA ALA A 508 -20.27 16.37 7.49
C ALA A 508 -20.82 17.20 6.32
N GLY A 509 -21.49 16.58 5.35
CA GLY A 509 -22.14 17.30 4.26
C GLY A 509 -23.25 18.23 4.75
N PHE A 510 -23.90 17.92 5.86
CA PHE A 510 -24.94 18.77 6.47
C PHE A 510 -24.38 19.75 7.51
N VAL A 511 -23.39 19.31 8.33
CA VAL A 511 -22.86 20.10 9.46
C VAL A 511 -21.70 21.00 9.03
N GLN A 512 -20.89 20.59 8.05
CA GLN A 512 -19.75 21.32 7.48
C GLN A 512 -18.76 21.86 8.53
N ASN A 513 -18.66 21.20 9.69
CA ASN A 513 -17.76 21.58 10.77
C ASN A 513 -17.01 20.34 11.28
N PRO A 514 -15.70 20.22 11.04
CA PRO A 514 -14.93 19.05 11.43
C PRO A 514 -14.84 18.90 12.95
N TRP A 515 -14.84 20.00 13.70
CA TRP A 515 -14.73 19.98 15.17
C TRP A 515 -15.98 19.45 15.87
N ILE A 516 -17.11 19.34 15.16
CA ILE A 516 -18.32 18.67 15.63
C ILE A 516 -18.35 17.23 15.15
N VAL A 517 -18.12 17.03 13.85
CA VAL A 517 -18.27 15.68 13.24
C VAL A 517 -17.15 14.73 13.67
N LEU A 518 -15.90 15.19 13.75
CA LEU A 518 -14.77 14.33 14.10
C LEU A 518 -14.89 13.70 15.50
N PRO A 519 -15.24 14.43 16.58
CA PRO A 519 -15.49 13.81 17.89
C PRO A 519 -16.62 12.77 17.85
N ILE A 520 -17.70 13.03 17.09
CA ILE A 520 -18.82 12.07 16.94
C ILE A 520 -18.31 10.81 16.21
N ALA A 521 -17.54 10.97 15.14
CA ALA A 521 -16.96 9.87 14.38
C ALA A 521 -16.01 9.02 15.24
N ILE A 522 -15.15 9.66 16.03
CA ILE A 522 -14.25 8.97 16.99
C ILE A 522 -15.07 8.20 18.04
N ALA A 523 -16.09 8.83 18.61
CA ALA A 523 -16.95 8.18 19.61
C ALA A 523 -17.69 6.98 19.02
N LEU A 524 -18.18 7.09 17.77
CA LEU A 524 -18.81 6.00 17.04
C LEU A 524 -17.83 4.86 16.78
N MET A 525 -16.62 5.14 16.34
CA MET A 525 -15.57 4.14 16.10
C MET A 525 -15.19 3.41 17.40
N VAL A 526 -14.90 4.12 18.47
CA VAL A 526 -14.54 3.51 19.75
C VAL A 526 -15.71 2.70 20.32
N GLY A 527 -16.94 3.23 20.23
CA GLY A 527 -18.16 2.53 20.62
C GLY A 527 -18.36 1.23 19.86
N LEU A 528 -18.11 1.22 18.54
CA LEU A 528 -18.19 0.02 17.71
C LEU A 528 -17.14 -1.03 18.11
N ILE A 529 -15.90 -0.64 18.37
CA ILE A 529 -14.86 -1.56 18.85
C ILE A 529 -15.18 -2.12 20.24
N MET A 530 -15.74 -1.30 21.14
CA MET A 530 -16.24 -1.78 22.44
C MET A 530 -17.39 -2.79 22.27
N PHE A 531 -18.31 -2.53 21.34
CA PHE A 531 -19.41 -3.46 21.03
C PHE A 531 -18.88 -4.79 20.50
N ILE A 532 -17.93 -4.78 19.57
CA ILE A 532 -17.28 -6.00 19.06
C ILE A 532 -16.60 -6.77 20.21
N ARG A 533 -15.95 -6.07 21.13
CA ARG A 533 -15.34 -6.68 22.34
C ARG A 533 -16.39 -7.42 23.17
N ILE A 534 -17.53 -6.80 23.40
CA ILE A 534 -18.63 -7.42 24.17
C ILE A 534 -19.12 -8.67 23.47
N LEU A 535 -19.34 -8.62 22.15
CA LEU A 535 -19.79 -9.78 21.35
C LEU A 535 -18.77 -10.93 21.43
N ASN A 536 -17.47 -10.65 21.25
CA ASN A 536 -16.42 -11.66 21.34
C ASN A 536 -16.40 -12.34 22.72
N ASN A 537 -16.58 -11.56 23.81
CA ASN A 537 -16.62 -12.10 25.15
C ASN A 537 -17.86 -12.98 25.42
N TYR A 538 -19.00 -12.67 24.77
CA TYR A 538 -20.21 -13.51 24.85
C TYR A 538 -20.02 -14.84 24.11
N GLN A 539 -19.40 -14.81 22.92
CA GLN A 539 -19.12 -16.02 22.14
C GLN A 539 -18.17 -16.96 22.86
N GLN A 540 -17.08 -16.45 23.45
CA GLN A 540 -16.12 -17.23 24.24
C GLN A 540 -16.71 -17.85 25.52
N LYS A 541 -17.81 -17.30 26.05
CA LYS A 541 -18.52 -17.88 27.21
C LYS A 541 -19.57 -18.92 26.81
N ALA A 542 -19.98 -18.91 25.55
CA ALA A 542 -20.98 -19.84 25.02
C ALA A 542 -20.34 -21.12 24.43
N GLU A 543 -19.06 -21.08 24.08
CA GLU A 543 -18.19 -22.22 23.76
C GLU A 543 -17.61 -22.84 25.05
#